data_5d16de987c6d2452e7040211622fa681
#
_entry.id   5d16de987c6d2452e7040211622fa681
#
_cell.length_a   1.000
_cell.length_b   1.000
_cell.length_c   1.000
_cell.angle_alpha   90.00
_cell.angle_beta   90.00
_cell.angle_gamma   90.00
#
_symmetry.space_group_name_H-M   'P 1'
#
loop_
_entity.id
_entity.type
_entity.pdbx_description
1 polymer ?
#
loop_
_entity_poly.entity_id
_entity_poly.type
_entity_poly.pdbx_seq_one_letter_code
_entity_poly.pdbx_strand_id
1 'polypeptide(L)'
;VSSTKKITRAMELMAASRAVKAQQAVRESSPYARALTRAVSAVATFSNEDHPLTSEKEDVKRAAVVIVTSDRGLAGAYSSSAIKESERLIASLRDEGKEVVPYLLGRKAIAFYKFRHREFAAEWSGASERPSFETAREVGERLVADFTTPTEEGGIDEVHIVFTRFVSMVTQEPEVIRLLPLEVVEGEEAPAPDDLLPLYTFEPGAEKVLDALKWTGLTWSEGP
;
A
#
# COMPACT_ATOMS: atom_id res chain seq x y z
N VAL A 1 19.99 4.29 -37.98
CA VAL A 1 19.61 5.53 -37.26
C VAL A 1 18.16 5.89 -37.52
N SER A 2 17.68 5.93 -38.77
CA SER A 2 16.30 6.30 -39.11
C SER A 2 15.25 5.33 -38.52
N SER A 3 15.50 4.03 -38.55
CA SER A 3 14.59 2.99 -38.01
C SER A 3 14.48 3.11 -36.49
N THR A 4 15.59 3.26 -35.77
CA THR A 4 15.62 3.41 -34.31
C THR A 4 14.83 4.68 -33.87
N LYS A 5 15.01 5.80 -34.59
CA LYS A 5 14.26 7.05 -34.33
C LYS A 5 12.75 6.85 -34.45
N LYS A 6 12.28 6.10 -35.45
CA LYS A 6 10.86 5.81 -35.64
C LYS A 6 10.30 4.96 -34.52
N ILE A 7 11.06 3.94 -34.10
CA ILE A 7 10.66 3.07 -32.95
C ILE A 7 10.58 3.88 -31.67
N THR A 8 11.60 4.69 -31.36
CA THR A 8 11.62 5.53 -30.16
C THR A 8 10.44 6.51 -30.13
N ARG A 9 10.14 7.13 -31.29
CA ARG A 9 8.99 8.05 -31.39
C ARG A 9 7.65 7.34 -31.18
N ALA A 10 7.50 6.13 -31.71
CA ALA A 10 6.30 5.33 -31.48
C ALA A 10 6.16 4.94 -29.98
N MET A 11 7.28 4.56 -29.34
CA MET A 11 7.30 4.27 -27.89
C MET A 11 6.93 5.49 -27.05
N GLU A 12 7.44 6.67 -27.40
CA GLU A 12 7.12 7.93 -26.74
C GLU A 12 5.60 8.23 -26.80
N LEU A 13 4.99 8.12 -27.99
CA LEU A 13 3.57 8.35 -28.18
C LEU A 13 2.71 7.33 -27.40
N MET A 14 3.12 6.06 -27.40
CA MET A 14 2.43 5.03 -26.61
C MET A 14 2.54 5.29 -25.11
N ALA A 15 3.71 5.67 -24.64
CA ALA A 15 3.94 6.00 -23.22
C ALA A 15 3.10 7.20 -22.78
N ALA A 16 3.08 8.28 -23.58
CA ALA A 16 2.25 9.45 -23.32
C ALA A 16 0.75 9.10 -23.24
N SER A 17 0.25 8.30 -24.19
CA SER A 17 -1.15 7.84 -24.17
C SER A 17 -1.48 7.00 -22.93
N ARG A 18 -0.56 6.12 -22.51
CA ARG A 18 -0.75 5.29 -21.30
C ARG A 18 -0.72 6.13 -20.03
N ALA A 19 0.17 7.12 -19.95
CA ALA A 19 0.26 8.02 -18.80
C ALA A 19 -1.05 8.81 -18.60
N VAL A 20 -1.65 9.32 -19.69
CA VAL A 20 -2.95 10.00 -19.62
C VAL A 20 -4.05 9.08 -19.09
N LYS A 21 -4.12 7.85 -19.60
CA LYS A 21 -5.11 6.85 -19.13
C LYS A 21 -4.91 6.47 -17.66
N ALA A 22 -3.66 6.30 -17.23
CA ALA A 22 -3.35 6.01 -15.84
C ALA A 22 -3.78 7.16 -14.92
N GLN A 23 -3.44 8.40 -15.28
CA GLN A 23 -3.87 9.58 -14.52
C GLN A 23 -5.39 9.73 -14.46
N GLN A 24 -6.09 9.39 -15.55
CA GLN A 24 -7.54 9.40 -15.55
C GLN A 24 -8.11 8.34 -14.60
N ALA A 25 -7.61 7.11 -14.62
CA ALA A 25 -8.04 6.05 -13.72
C ALA A 25 -7.85 6.45 -12.24
N VAL A 26 -6.73 7.10 -11.91
CA VAL A 26 -6.47 7.64 -10.58
C VAL A 26 -7.51 8.70 -10.19
N ARG A 27 -7.79 9.67 -11.07
CA ARG A 27 -8.79 10.71 -10.79
C ARG A 27 -10.18 10.14 -10.58
N GLU A 28 -10.53 9.07 -11.29
CA GLU A 28 -11.82 8.40 -11.15
C GLU A 28 -11.94 7.59 -9.86
N SER A 29 -10.83 6.97 -9.39
CA SER A 29 -10.83 6.18 -8.15
C SER A 29 -10.61 7.00 -6.88
N SER A 30 -9.93 8.15 -6.96
CA SER A 30 -9.60 8.98 -5.80
C SER A 30 -10.78 9.41 -4.92
N PRO A 31 -11.96 9.78 -5.44
CA PRO A 31 -13.11 10.13 -4.60
C PRO A 31 -13.59 8.96 -3.75
N TYR A 32 -13.60 7.76 -4.34
CA TYR A 32 -13.98 6.54 -3.62
C TYR A 32 -12.96 6.20 -2.52
N ALA A 33 -11.68 6.23 -2.85
CA ALA A 33 -10.60 5.98 -1.88
C ALA A 33 -10.71 6.95 -0.68
N ARG A 34 -10.90 8.25 -0.93
CA ARG A 34 -11.09 9.25 0.15
C ARG A 34 -12.33 8.99 0.99
N ALA A 35 -13.46 8.65 0.36
CA ALA A 35 -14.69 8.34 1.09
C ALA A 35 -14.49 7.12 1.99
N LEU A 36 -13.81 6.10 1.49
CA LEU A 36 -13.50 4.89 2.24
C LEU A 36 -12.53 5.18 3.41
N THR A 37 -11.45 5.93 3.17
CA THR A 37 -10.53 6.34 4.23
C THR A 37 -11.25 7.10 5.34
N ARG A 38 -12.14 8.04 4.99
CA ARG A 38 -12.97 8.75 5.97
C ARG A 38 -13.88 7.81 6.77
N ALA A 39 -14.51 6.84 6.10
CA ALA A 39 -15.36 5.86 6.76
C ALA A 39 -14.56 4.99 7.74
N VAL A 40 -13.38 4.51 7.35
CA VAL A 40 -12.47 3.75 8.22
C VAL A 40 -12.03 4.59 9.41
N SER A 41 -11.58 5.83 9.17
CA SER A 41 -11.18 6.75 10.25
C SER A 41 -12.35 7.04 11.21
N ALA A 42 -13.57 7.23 10.69
CA ALA A 42 -14.74 7.44 11.53
C ALA A 42 -15.03 6.22 12.41
N VAL A 43 -14.99 5.01 11.84
CA VAL A 43 -15.21 3.79 12.63
C VAL A 43 -14.12 3.62 13.69
N ALA A 44 -12.85 3.82 13.33
CA ALA A 44 -11.73 3.73 14.26
C ALA A 44 -11.84 4.76 15.40
N THR A 45 -12.30 5.99 15.11
CA THR A 45 -12.43 7.07 16.11
C THR A 45 -13.67 6.88 17.03
N PHE A 46 -14.77 6.38 16.48
CA PHE A 46 -16.04 6.33 17.22
C PHE A 46 -16.41 4.94 17.76
N SER A 47 -15.66 3.88 17.38
CA SER A 47 -15.81 2.58 18.03
C SER A 47 -14.92 2.54 19.27
N ASN A 48 -15.52 2.48 20.44
CA ASN A 48 -14.81 2.18 21.70
C ASN A 48 -14.44 0.68 21.82
N GLU A 49 -14.45 -0.06 20.74
CA GLU A 49 -14.17 -1.49 20.72
C GLU A 49 -12.70 -1.70 20.28
N ASP A 50 -11.98 -2.49 21.06
CA ASP A 50 -10.64 -2.96 20.71
C ASP A 50 -10.73 -3.88 19.50
N HIS A 51 -10.43 -3.34 18.33
CA HIS A 51 -10.40 -4.12 17.10
C HIS A 51 -8.96 -4.44 16.71
N PRO A 52 -8.63 -5.70 16.32
CA PRO A 52 -7.26 -6.09 15.99
C PRO A 52 -6.55 -5.18 14.96
N LEU A 53 -7.29 -4.54 14.05
CA LEU A 53 -6.72 -3.65 13.04
C LEU A 53 -6.43 -2.23 13.53
N THR A 54 -6.97 -1.83 14.68
CA THR A 54 -6.81 -0.47 15.25
C THR A 54 -6.03 -0.46 16.56
N SER A 55 -5.86 -1.63 17.19
CA SER A 55 -5.15 -1.75 18.46
C SER A 55 -3.66 -1.92 18.21
N GLU A 56 -2.86 -1.01 18.77
CA GLU A 56 -1.40 -1.15 18.78
C GLU A 56 -0.99 -2.24 19.77
N LYS A 57 -0.10 -3.13 19.33
CA LYS A 57 0.53 -4.11 20.24
C LYS A 57 1.61 -3.41 21.05
N GLU A 58 1.66 -3.65 22.37
CA GLU A 58 2.69 -3.08 23.25
C GLU A 58 4.11 -3.53 22.87
N ASP A 59 4.26 -4.74 22.35
CA ASP A 59 5.54 -5.34 21.97
C ASP A 59 5.49 -5.80 20.51
N VAL A 60 5.88 -4.93 19.60
CA VAL A 60 5.94 -5.19 18.15
C VAL A 60 7.23 -5.94 17.84
N LYS A 61 7.12 -7.22 17.52
CA LYS A 61 8.26 -8.11 17.24
C LYS A 61 8.49 -8.37 15.76
N ARG A 62 7.41 -8.42 14.98
CA ARG A 62 7.47 -8.79 13.56
C ARG A 62 6.77 -7.77 12.68
N ALA A 63 7.53 -7.15 11.76
CA ALA A 63 7.07 -6.13 10.83
C ALA A 63 7.00 -6.67 9.40
N ALA A 64 5.86 -6.57 8.74
CA ALA A 64 5.75 -6.79 7.31
C ALA A 64 6.18 -5.56 6.53
N VAL A 65 6.93 -5.76 5.45
CA VAL A 65 7.27 -4.70 4.48
C VAL A 65 6.81 -5.12 3.10
N VAL A 66 5.75 -4.48 2.62
CA VAL A 66 5.22 -4.67 1.26
C VAL A 66 5.99 -3.79 0.30
N ILE A 67 6.67 -4.38 -0.67
CA ILE A 67 7.55 -3.67 -1.60
C ILE A 67 6.92 -3.65 -2.98
N VAL A 68 6.47 -2.47 -3.41
CA VAL A 68 5.78 -2.29 -4.69
C VAL A 68 6.78 -1.85 -5.77
N THR A 69 6.91 -2.67 -6.81
CA THR A 69 7.78 -2.41 -7.96
C THR A 69 7.09 -2.73 -9.28
N SER A 70 7.74 -2.41 -10.40
CA SER A 70 7.22 -2.73 -11.73
C SER A 70 7.48 -4.20 -12.13
N ASP A 71 6.61 -4.70 -13.01
CA ASP A 71 6.86 -5.98 -13.70
C ASP A 71 7.80 -5.82 -14.90
N ARG A 72 7.82 -4.63 -15.51
CA ARG A 72 8.61 -4.37 -16.70
C ARG A 72 9.78 -3.43 -16.43
N GLY A 73 10.72 -3.43 -17.37
CA GLY A 73 11.82 -2.46 -17.41
C GLY A 73 11.42 -1.16 -18.11
N LEU A 74 12.41 -0.32 -18.38
CA LEU A 74 12.27 0.99 -19.01
C LEU A 74 11.43 2.00 -18.19
N ALA A 75 11.43 1.84 -16.88
CA ALA A 75 10.76 2.71 -15.92
C ALA A 75 11.75 3.61 -15.14
N GLY A 76 12.92 3.90 -15.70
CA GLY A 76 13.94 4.72 -15.04
C GLY A 76 14.35 4.16 -13.68
N ALA A 77 14.41 5.02 -12.68
CA ALA A 77 14.77 4.67 -11.30
C ALA A 77 13.59 4.14 -10.46
N TYR A 78 12.37 4.04 -10.99
CA TYR A 78 11.17 3.67 -10.26
C TYR A 78 11.38 2.50 -9.29
N SER A 79 11.69 1.31 -9.82
CA SER A 79 11.86 0.11 -8.98
C SER A 79 13.11 0.14 -8.12
N SER A 80 14.20 0.73 -8.60
CA SER A 80 15.45 0.82 -7.82
C SER A 80 15.32 1.78 -6.65
N SER A 81 14.58 2.86 -6.80
CA SER A 81 14.31 3.80 -5.71
C SER A 81 13.41 3.17 -4.63
N ALA A 82 12.34 2.48 -5.03
CA ALA A 82 11.48 1.76 -4.10
C ALA A 82 12.25 0.67 -3.34
N ILE A 83 13.07 -0.13 -4.02
CA ILE A 83 13.91 -1.14 -3.38
C ILE A 83 14.90 -0.50 -2.40
N LYS A 84 15.57 0.60 -2.78
CA LYS A 84 16.50 1.31 -1.90
C LYS A 84 15.81 1.82 -0.65
N GLU A 85 14.61 2.36 -0.79
CA GLU A 85 13.84 2.84 0.36
C GLU A 85 13.37 1.70 1.26
N SER A 86 12.94 0.58 0.65
CA SER A 86 12.61 -0.64 1.40
C SER A 86 13.79 -1.17 2.21
N GLU A 87 15.01 -1.15 1.64
CA GLU A 87 16.21 -1.58 2.36
C GLU A 87 16.53 -0.67 3.55
N ARG A 88 16.28 0.64 3.42
CA ARG A 88 16.41 1.59 4.55
C ARG A 88 15.42 1.28 5.66
N LEU A 89 14.14 1.12 5.30
CA LEU A 89 13.10 0.79 6.25
C LEU A 89 13.41 -0.53 6.97
N ILE A 90 13.78 -1.56 6.21
CA ILE A 90 14.15 -2.87 6.76
C ILE A 90 15.31 -2.75 7.76
N ALA A 91 16.32 -1.94 7.44
CA ALA A 91 17.44 -1.71 8.34
C ALA A 91 16.98 -1.02 9.64
N SER A 92 16.16 0.05 9.51
CA SER A 92 15.62 0.76 10.68
C SER A 92 14.78 -0.16 11.58
N LEU A 93 13.88 -0.93 11.02
CA LEU A 93 13.04 -1.86 11.79
C LEU A 93 13.87 -2.96 12.50
N ARG A 94 14.94 -3.42 11.86
CA ARG A 94 15.87 -4.36 12.49
C ARG A 94 16.70 -3.74 13.60
N ASP A 95 17.11 -2.49 13.44
CA ASP A 95 17.81 -1.73 14.48
C ASP A 95 16.91 -1.48 15.69
N GLU A 96 15.58 -1.42 15.49
CA GLU A 96 14.56 -1.41 16.53
C GLU A 96 14.33 -2.80 17.19
N GLY A 97 15.02 -3.83 16.72
CA GLY A 97 14.91 -5.19 17.24
C GLY A 97 13.80 -6.04 16.63
N LYS A 98 13.16 -5.58 15.56
CA LYS A 98 12.06 -6.28 14.90
C LYS A 98 12.56 -7.29 13.86
N GLU A 99 11.90 -8.43 13.77
CA GLU A 99 12.02 -9.32 12.63
C GLU A 99 11.24 -8.74 11.44
N VAL A 100 11.88 -8.65 10.27
CA VAL A 100 11.24 -8.08 9.10
C VAL A 100 10.87 -9.16 8.09
N VAL A 101 9.59 -9.17 7.69
CA VAL A 101 9.00 -10.12 6.75
C VAL A 101 8.63 -9.40 5.45
N PRO A 102 9.38 -9.58 4.35
CA PRO A 102 9.10 -8.93 3.08
C PRO A 102 7.95 -9.60 2.32
N TYR A 103 7.12 -8.76 1.66
CA TYR A 103 6.09 -9.14 0.69
C TYR A 103 6.37 -8.41 -0.61
N LEU A 104 6.43 -9.12 -1.73
CA LEU A 104 6.97 -8.59 -2.97
C LEU A 104 5.89 -8.44 -4.04
N LEU A 105 5.65 -7.20 -4.47
CA LEU A 105 4.82 -6.88 -5.62
C LEU A 105 5.69 -6.43 -6.80
N GLY A 106 5.53 -7.11 -7.93
CA GLY A 106 6.24 -6.81 -9.16
C GLY A 106 7.56 -7.57 -9.33
N ARG A 107 7.81 -7.95 -10.58
CA ARG A 107 8.95 -8.80 -10.95
C ARG A 107 10.31 -8.23 -10.57
N LYS A 108 10.43 -6.90 -10.45
CA LYS A 108 11.72 -6.28 -10.13
C LYS A 108 12.14 -6.52 -8.69
N ALA A 109 11.22 -6.41 -7.72
CA ALA A 109 11.48 -6.78 -6.34
C ALA A 109 11.75 -8.29 -6.22
N ILE A 110 10.90 -9.11 -6.85
CA ILE A 110 11.05 -10.58 -6.85
C ILE A 110 12.43 -11.00 -7.39
N ALA A 111 12.84 -10.48 -8.54
CA ALA A 111 14.13 -10.78 -9.12
C ALA A 111 15.31 -10.33 -8.22
N PHE A 112 15.18 -9.17 -7.58
CA PHE A 112 16.18 -8.65 -6.66
C PHE A 112 16.37 -9.56 -5.44
N TYR A 113 15.28 -10.00 -4.82
CA TYR A 113 15.33 -10.89 -3.66
C TYR A 113 15.83 -12.29 -4.03
N LYS A 114 15.30 -12.89 -5.08
CA LYS A 114 15.73 -14.21 -5.57
C LYS A 114 17.23 -14.21 -5.97
N PHE A 115 17.69 -13.18 -6.64
CA PHE A 115 19.11 -13.07 -7.01
C PHE A 115 20.05 -13.00 -5.79
N ARG A 116 19.57 -12.41 -4.69
CA ARG A 116 20.31 -12.29 -3.43
C ARG A 116 20.06 -13.43 -2.45
N HIS A 117 19.29 -14.43 -2.85
CA HIS A 117 18.89 -15.56 -1.99
C HIS A 117 18.27 -15.10 -0.65
N ARG A 118 17.46 -14.03 -0.68
CA ARG A 118 16.76 -13.52 0.48
C ARG A 118 15.37 -14.11 0.58
N GLU A 119 14.95 -14.39 1.80
CA GLU A 119 13.62 -14.91 2.11
C GLU A 119 12.56 -13.81 2.03
N PHE A 120 11.35 -14.19 1.69
CA PHE A 120 10.15 -13.35 1.66
C PHE A 120 8.90 -14.23 1.86
N ALA A 121 7.83 -13.65 2.40
CA ALA A 121 6.61 -14.39 2.74
C ALA A 121 5.72 -14.68 1.54
N ALA A 122 5.60 -13.74 0.61
CA ALA A 122 4.75 -13.90 -0.57
C ALA A 122 5.24 -13.03 -1.73
N GLU A 123 4.83 -13.41 -2.95
CA GLU A 123 5.14 -12.67 -4.17
C GLU A 123 3.94 -12.59 -5.11
N TRP A 124 3.74 -11.42 -5.72
CA TRP A 124 2.73 -11.20 -6.76
C TRP A 124 3.36 -10.47 -7.95
N SER A 125 2.95 -10.85 -9.14
CA SER A 125 3.45 -10.22 -10.37
C SER A 125 2.39 -10.20 -11.47
N GLY A 126 2.62 -9.33 -12.47
CA GLY A 126 1.74 -9.21 -13.64
C GLY A 126 0.70 -8.11 -13.54
N ALA A 127 0.50 -7.49 -12.38
CA ALA A 127 -0.52 -6.47 -12.15
C ALA A 127 -0.02 -5.03 -12.27
N SER A 128 1.29 -4.77 -12.35
CA SER A 128 1.84 -3.40 -12.28
C SER A 128 1.42 -2.46 -13.42
N GLU A 129 1.00 -3.00 -14.57
CA GLU A 129 0.50 -2.18 -15.70
C GLU A 129 -1.01 -1.91 -15.63
N ARG A 130 -1.75 -2.79 -15.00
CA ARG A 130 -3.20 -2.71 -14.78
C ARG A 130 -3.52 -3.37 -13.46
N PRO A 131 -3.33 -2.66 -12.35
CA PRO A 131 -3.72 -3.18 -11.06
C PRO A 131 -5.23 -3.46 -11.07
N SER A 132 -5.59 -4.67 -10.65
CA SER A 132 -6.99 -5.07 -10.53
C SER A 132 -7.39 -5.14 -9.06
N PHE A 133 -8.66 -4.95 -8.79
CA PHE A 133 -9.22 -5.16 -7.46
C PHE A 133 -8.93 -6.57 -6.93
N GLU A 134 -8.96 -7.58 -7.80
CA GLU A 134 -8.66 -8.97 -7.42
C GLU A 134 -7.24 -9.12 -6.88
N THR A 135 -6.24 -8.57 -7.57
CA THR A 135 -4.86 -8.61 -7.08
C THR A 135 -4.70 -7.87 -5.76
N ALA A 136 -5.31 -6.68 -5.64
CA ALA A 136 -5.27 -5.92 -4.40
C ALA A 136 -5.95 -6.69 -3.25
N ARG A 137 -7.08 -7.37 -3.54
CA ARG A 137 -7.76 -8.22 -2.59
C ARG A 137 -6.90 -9.41 -2.14
N GLU A 138 -6.27 -10.14 -3.06
CA GLU A 138 -5.37 -11.25 -2.71
C GLU A 138 -4.24 -10.82 -1.78
N VAL A 139 -3.62 -9.67 -2.07
CA VAL A 139 -2.58 -9.09 -1.21
C VAL A 139 -3.15 -8.74 0.16
N GLY A 140 -4.28 -8.05 0.20
CA GLY A 140 -4.95 -7.65 1.44
C GLY A 140 -5.36 -8.84 2.29
N GLU A 141 -5.98 -9.87 1.68
CA GLU A 141 -6.37 -11.12 2.34
C GLU A 141 -5.17 -11.77 3.02
N ARG A 142 -4.07 -11.86 2.33
CA ARG A 142 -2.85 -12.43 2.88
C ARG A 142 -2.30 -11.61 4.05
N LEU A 143 -2.21 -10.29 3.90
CA LEU A 143 -1.69 -9.40 4.95
C LEU A 143 -2.58 -9.42 6.21
N VAL A 144 -3.90 -9.39 6.04
CA VAL A 144 -4.85 -9.46 7.15
C VAL A 144 -4.76 -10.82 7.85
N ALA A 145 -4.69 -11.92 7.11
CA ALA A 145 -4.54 -13.24 7.68
C ALA A 145 -3.25 -13.35 8.53
N ASP A 146 -2.12 -12.87 7.99
CA ASP A 146 -0.86 -12.90 8.71
C ASP A 146 -0.86 -11.92 9.91
N PHE A 147 -1.55 -10.77 9.82
CA PHE A 147 -1.68 -9.78 10.90
C PHE A 147 -2.59 -10.25 12.04
N THR A 148 -3.63 -11.02 11.74
CA THR A 148 -4.53 -11.57 12.75
C THR A 148 -4.03 -12.89 13.35
N THR A 149 -2.99 -13.47 12.77
CA THR A 149 -2.31 -14.65 13.33
C THR A 149 -1.46 -14.24 14.53
N PRO A 150 -1.45 -14.99 15.63
CA PRO A 150 -0.54 -14.73 16.75
C PRO A 150 0.94 -14.71 16.31
N THR A 151 1.72 -13.82 16.89
CA THR A 151 3.15 -13.66 16.55
C THR A 151 3.95 -14.94 16.79
N GLU A 152 3.61 -15.68 17.83
CA GLU A 152 4.21 -16.97 18.18
C GLU A 152 3.95 -18.06 17.13
N GLU A 153 2.87 -17.93 16.37
CA GLU A 153 2.49 -18.81 15.25
C GLU A 153 3.01 -18.31 13.89
N GLY A 154 3.84 -17.26 13.91
CA GLY A 154 4.44 -16.69 12.71
C GLY A 154 3.67 -15.51 12.12
N GLY A 155 2.69 -14.96 12.86
CA GLY A 155 1.97 -13.74 12.47
C GLY A 155 2.85 -12.48 12.46
N ILE A 156 2.30 -11.37 12.03
CA ILE A 156 2.94 -10.07 11.97
C ILE A 156 2.22 -9.05 12.86
N ASP A 157 2.95 -8.08 13.38
CA ASP A 157 2.43 -7.10 14.34
C ASP A 157 2.17 -5.73 13.72
N GLU A 158 2.89 -5.42 12.64
CA GLU A 158 2.71 -4.18 11.88
C GLU A 158 2.94 -4.43 10.38
N VAL A 159 2.33 -3.58 9.55
CA VAL A 159 2.45 -3.66 8.09
C VAL A 159 2.83 -2.30 7.54
N HIS A 160 3.95 -2.26 6.85
CA HIS A 160 4.42 -1.09 6.09
C HIS A 160 4.33 -1.37 4.60
N ILE A 161 3.99 -0.36 3.82
CA ILE A 161 4.07 -0.42 2.36
C ILE A 161 5.10 0.59 1.86
N VAL A 162 5.93 0.16 0.93
CA VAL A 162 6.88 1.02 0.21
C VAL A 162 6.47 1.05 -1.25
N PHE A 163 6.11 2.22 -1.73
CA PHE A 163 5.64 2.44 -3.10
C PHE A 163 6.20 3.76 -3.63
N THR A 164 5.96 4.05 -4.89
CA THR A 164 6.39 5.31 -5.50
C THR A 164 5.20 6.21 -5.76
N ARG A 165 5.14 7.36 -5.08
CA ARG A 165 4.11 8.38 -5.29
C ARG A 165 4.40 9.18 -6.57
N PHE A 166 3.39 9.33 -7.40
CA PHE A 166 3.45 10.19 -8.57
C PHE A 166 3.16 11.64 -8.19
N VAL A 167 4.19 12.48 -8.25
CA VAL A 167 4.06 13.93 -8.00
C VAL A 167 3.86 14.68 -9.33
N SER A 168 4.69 14.34 -10.34
CA SER A 168 4.61 14.90 -11.68
C SER A 168 5.27 13.97 -12.69
N MET A 169 5.18 14.30 -13.98
CA MET A 169 5.89 13.57 -15.04
C MET A 169 7.43 13.56 -14.86
N VAL A 170 7.97 14.48 -14.08
CA VAL A 170 9.41 14.61 -13.81
C VAL A 170 9.78 14.11 -12.44
N THR A 171 8.85 14.14 -11.48
CA THR A 171 9.10 13.83 -10.08
C THR A 171 8.23 12.66 -9.63
N GLN A 172 8.88 11.58 -9.23
CA GLN A 172 8.28 10.43 -8.56
C GLN A 172 9.11 10.14 -7.32
N GLU A 173 8.47 9.97 -6.18
CA GLU A 173 9.12 9.84 -4.88
C GLU A 173 8.75 8.52 -4.23
N PRO A 174 9.73 7.71 -3.76
CA PRO A 174 9.42 6.56 -2.93
C PRO A 174 8.86 7.04 -1.60
N GLU A 175 7.81 6.39 -1.15
CA GLU A 175 7.09 6.71 0.08
C GLU A 175 6.91 5.45 0.92
N VAL A 176 6.90 5.63 2.22
CA VAL A 176 6.64 4.59 3.20
C VAL A 176 5.39 4.98 3.98
N ILE A 177 4.43 4.07 4.04
CA ILE A 177 3.22 4.25 4.85
C ILE A 177 3.06 3.02 5.75
N ARG A 178 2.69 3.24 7.02
CA ARG A 178 2.22 2.17 7.90
C ARG A 178 0.74 1.93 7.59
N LEU A 179 0.44 0.71 7.12
CA LEU A 179 -0.94 0.31 6.81
C LEU A 179 -1.66 -0.25 8.03
N LEU A 180 -0.96 -1.02 8.87
CA LEU A 180 -1.52 -1.66 10.05
C LEU A 180 -0.53 -1.58 11.22
N PRO A 181 -1.03 -1.44 12.46
CA PRO A 181 -2.41 -1.07 12.78
C PRO A 181 -2.80 0.28 12.20
N LEU A 182 -4.09 0.51 12.00
CA LEU A 182 -4.62 1.78 11.51
C LEU A 182 -4.40 2.86 12.57
N GLU A 183 -3.70 3.91 12.23
CA GLU A 183 -3.54 5.06 13.11
C GLU A 183 -4.83 5.86 13.22
N VAL A 184 -5.36 5.96 14.44
CA VAL A 184 -6.43 6.91 14.75
C VAL A 184 -5.74 8.25 15.01
N VAL A 185 -5.69 9.11 14.01
CA VAL A 185 -5.24 10.49 14.22
C VAL A 185 -6.39 11.26 14.86
N GLU A 186 -6.32 11.48 16.16
CA GLU A 186 -7.16 12.50 16.79
C GLU A 186 -6.74 13.85 16.18
N GLY A 187 -7.61 14.40 15.34
CA GLY A 187 -7.33 15.68 14.69
C GLY A 187 -7.18 16.78 15.74
N GLU A 188 -6.00 17.38 15.83
CA GLU A 188 -5.76 18.55 16.69
C GLU A 188 -6.52 19.80 16.23
N GLU A 189 -7.09 19.82 15.05
CA GLU A 189 -7.96 20.89 14.56
C GLU A 189 -9.42 20.42 14.54
N ALA A 190 -10.27 21.18 15.21
CA ALA A 190 -11.72 21.00 15.06
C ALA A 190 -12.06 21.06 13.56
N PRO A 191 -12.77 20.07 13.01
CA PRO A 191 -13.10 20.07 11.59
C PRO A 191 -13.81 21.39 11.24
N ALA A 192 -13.47 21.95 10.07
CA ALA A 192 -14.16 23.11 9.56
C ALA A 192 -15.69 22.85 9.52
N PRO A 193 -16.55 23.86 9.67
CA PRO A 193 -18.01 23.68 9.72
C PRO A 193 -18.58 22.84 8.56
N ASP A 194 -17.91 22.85 7.40
CA ASP A 194 -18.25 22.03 6.22
C ASP A 194 -17.66 20.61 6.27
N ASP A 195 -16.74 20.32 7.19
CA ASP A 195 -16.11 19.01 7.44
C ASP A 195 -16.69 18.29 8.66
N LEU A 196 -17.82 18.76 9.19
CA LEU A 196 -18.55 18.03 10.21
C LEU A 196 -18.85 16.63 9.69
N LEU A 197 -18.15 15.65 10.27
CA LEU A 197 -18.42 14.24 10.00
C LEU A 197 -19.91 14.01 10.27
N PRO A 198 -20.70 13.53 9.30
CA PRO A 198 -22.07 13.19 9.56
C PRO A 198 -22.11 12.19 10.73
N LEU A 199 -23.12 12.30 11.59
CA LEU A 199 -23.36 11.32 12.64
C LEU A 199 -23.59 9.98 11.96
N TYR A 200 -22.56 9.13 11.92
CA TYR A 200 -22.65 7.79 11.38
C TYR A 200 -23.31 6.89 12.40
N THR A 201 -24.45 6.31 12.04
CA THR A 201 -24.98 5.17 12.74
C THR A 201 -24.45 3.93 12.04
N PHE A 202 -23.66 3.14 12.74
CA PHE A 202 -23.08 1.91 12.17
C PHE A 202 -24.12 0.79 12.21
N GLU A 203 -24.61 0.38 11.04
CA GLU A 203 -25.45 -0.80 10.88
C GLU A 203 -24.71 -1.85 10.03
N PRO A 204 -24.54 -3.07 10.52
CA PRO A 204 -25.11 -3.70 11.71
C PRO A 204 -24.24 -3.60 13.00
N GLY A 205 -23.27 -2.72 13.07
CA GLY A 205 -22.38 -2.50 14.20
C GLY A 205 -20.96 -2.21 13.75
N ALA A 206 -20.19 -1.45 14.56
CA ALA A 206 -18.82 -0.99 14.22
C ALA A 206 -17.88 -2.13 13.86
N GLU A 207 -17.91 -3.24 14.63
CA GLU A 207 -17.09 -4.43 14.39
C GLU A 207 -17.36 -5.04 13.00
N LYS A 208 -18.60 -5.24 12.61
CA LYS A 208 -18.95 -5.80 11.30
C LYS A 208 -18.65 -4.84 10.15
N VAL A 209 -18.71 -3.54 10.40
CA VAL A 209 -18.31 -2.52 9.42
C VAL A 209 -16.81 -2.55 9.25
N LEU A 210 -16.02 -2.63 10.34
CA LEU A 210 -14.57 -2.81 10.28
C LEU A 210 -14.18 -4.11 9.57
N ASP A 211 -14.86 -5.20 9.84
CA ASP A 211 -14.66 -6.46 9.14
C ASP A 211 -14.95 -6.35 7.64
N ALA A 212 -16.01 -5.66 7.26
CA ALA A 212 -16.32 -5.40 5.85
C ALA A 212 -15.28 -4.46 5.20
N LEU A 213 -14.76 -3.49 5.95
CA LEU A 213 -13.77 -2.54 5.49
C LEU A 213 -12.35 -3.13 5.40
N LYS A 214 -12.05 -4.25 6.08
CA LYS A 214 -10.80 -5.02 5.92
C LYS A 214 -10.47 -5.23 4.44
N TRP A 215 -11.48 -5.57 3.64
CA TRP A 215 -11.31 -5.90 2.23
C TRP A 215 -11.21 -4.68 1.32
N THR A 216 -11.85 -3.58 1.69
CA THR A 216 -11.91 -2.38 0.87
C THR A 216 -10.85 -1.35 1.24
N GLY A 217 -10.51 -1.20 2.52
CA GLY A 217 -9.54 -0.22 3.00
C GLY A 217 -8.09 -0.53 2.60
N LEU A 218 -7.66 -1.79 2.78
CA LEU A 218 -6.29 -2.21 2.43
C LEU A 218 -6.02 -2.23 0.93
N THR A 219 -7.06 -2.31 0.10
CA THR A 219 -6.91 -2.37 -1.36
C THR A 219 -6.90 -1.01 -2.05
N TRP A 220 -7.27 0.08 -1.34
CA TRP A 220 -7.49 1.40 -1.95
C TRP A 220 -6.81 2.56 -1.23
N SER A 221 -6.04 2.31 -0.17
CA SER A 221 -5.37 3.39 0.57
C SER A 221 -4.40 4.20 -0.29
N GLU A 222 -4.05 3.72 -1.47
CA GLU A 222 -3.10 4.35 -2.37
C GLU A 222 -3.52 4.22 -3.84
N GLY A 223 -4.37 5.12 -4.28
CA GLY A 223 -4.34 5.53 -5.67
C GLY A 223 -3.21 6.55 -5.85
N PRO A 224 -2.33 6.39 -6.85
CA PRO A 224 -1.27 7.36 -7.12
C PRO A 224 -1.80 8.74 -7.43
#